data_c8e88b3ae1c9caba55da306812442242
#
_entry.id   c8e88b3ae1c9caba55da306812442242
#
_cell.length_a   1.000
_cell.length_b   1.000
_cell.length_c   1.000
_cell.angle_alpha   90.00
_cell.angle_beta   90.00
_cell.angle_gamma   90.00
#
_symmetry.space_group_name_H-M   'P 1'
#
loop_
_entity.id
_entity.type
_entity.pdbx_description
1 polymer ?
#
loop_
_entity_poly.entity_id
_entity_poly.type
_entity_poly.pdbx_seq_one_letter_code
_entity_poly.pdbx_strand_id
1 'polypeptide(L)'
;MATTNDLKNGMTLNIDGQLWNVVEFQHVKPGKGPAFVRTKLKNVLSGKVVDRTFNAGVKVDVASVDKREMQYLYREGDDFVFMDMTDYEQPRIPASVVGDGANFLLENQTVTIAFNEGNPLYVDLPAAVELVIAQTDPGVQGDRSTGGTKPATLETGVQIQVPLFITTGEKIRVDTRSGEYLGRA
;
A
#
# COMPACT_ATOMS: atom_id res chain seq x y z
N MET A 1 -22.06 19.17 6.93
CA MET A 1 -21.74 18.74 5.55
C MET A 1 -20.58 19.55 5.01
N ALA A 2 -19.66 18.88 4.37
CA ALA A 2 -18.51 19.55 3.77
C ALA A 2 -18.82 20.05 2.37
N THR A 3 -18.12 21.08 1.95
CA THR A 3 -18.15 21.60 0.58
C THR A 3 -16.72 21.62 0.04
N THR A 4 -16.57 21.99 -1.23
CA THR A 4 -15.24 22.11 -1.83
C THR A 4 -14.36 23.15 -1.12
N ASN A 5 -14.95 24.06 -0.36
CA ASN A 5 -14.20 25.04 0.43
C ASN A 5 -13.50 24.41 1.64
N ASP A 6 -13.92 23.22 2.05
CA ASP A 6 -13.38 22.50 3.19
C ASP A 6 -12.31 21.47 2.81
N LEU A 7 -11.99 21.34 1.53
CA LEU A 7 -11.04 20.36 1.05
C LEU A 7 -9.66 20.56 1.66
N LYS A 8 -9.03 19.44 2.00
CA LYS A 8 -7.65 19.38 2.50
C LYS A 8 -6.96 18.17 1.86
N ASN A 9 -5.67 18.28 1.66
CA ASN A 9 -4.88 17.14 1.20
C ASN A 9 -4.98 16.00 2.22
N GLY A 10 -5.17 14.79 1.72
CA GLY A 10 -5.33 13.60 2.56
C GLY A 10 -6.76 13.28 2.96
N MET A 11 -7.73 14.16 2.69
CA MET A 11 -9.15 13.85 2.93
C MET A 11 -9.61 12.72 2.02
N THR A 12 -10.53 11.91 2.51
CA THR A 12 -11.17 10.86 1.73
C THR A 12 -12.60 11.27 1.39
N LEU A 13 -12.94 11.23 0.10
CA LEU A 13 -14.28 11.57 -0.39
C LEU A 13 -14.95 10.32 -0.93
N ASN A 14 -16.26 10.22 -0.69
CA ASN A 14 -17.11 9.22 -1.35
C ASN A 14 -17.71 9.87 -2.60
N ILE A 15 -17.34 9.38 -3.76
CA ILE A 15 -17.83 9.86 -5.06
C ILE A 15 -18.38 8.66 -5.81
N ASP A 16 -19.71 8.67 -6.04
CA ASP A 16 -20.41 7.60 -6.76
C ASP A 16 -20.14 6.19 -6.16
N GLY A 17 -20.10 6.12 -4.85
CA GLY A 17 -19.87 4.85 -4.13
C GLY A 17 -18.42 4.40 -4.04
N GLN A 18 -17.49 5.19 -4.56
CA GLN A 18 -16.06 4.90 -4.49
C GLN A 18 -15.35 5.91 -3.59
N LEU A 19 -14.32 5.44 -2.90
CA LEU A 19 -13.52 6.27 -2.01
C LEU A 19 -12.27 6.81 -2.74
N TRP A 20 -12.05 8.11 -2.61
CA TRP A 20 -10.95 8.83 -3.26
C TRP A 20 -10.23 9.69 -2.24
N ASN A 21 -8.90 9.61 -2.22
CA ASN A 21 -8.06 10.51 -1.42
C ASN A 21 -7.75 11.77 -2.24
N VAL A 22 -7.86 12.91 -1.60
CA VAL A 22 -7.45 14.19 -2.20
C VAL A 22 -5.93 14.27 -2.11
N VAL A 23 -5.25 14.14 -3.25
CA VAL A 23 -3.79 14.25 -3.34
C VAL A 23 -3.38 15.70 -3.34
N GLU A 24 -4.05 16.50 -4.17
CA GLU A 24 -3.87 17.95 -4.21
C GLU A 24 -5.11 18.62 -4.73
N PHE A 25 -5.28 19.89 -4.43
CA PHE A 25 -6.40 20.70 -4.93
C PHE A 25 -5.96 22.14 -5.13
N GLN A 26 -6.66 22.83 -6.01
CA GLN A 26 -6.41 24.25 -6.31
C GLN A 26 -7.73 24.97 -6.52
N HIS A 27 -7.93 26.04 -5.75
CA HIS A 27 -9.06 26.96 -5.99
C HIS A 27 -8.70 27.92 -7.10
N VAL A 28 -9.56 28.02 -8.10
CA VAL A 28 -9.35 28.91 -9.25
C VAL A 28 -10.52 29.90 -9.33
N LYS A 29 -10.19 31.17 -9.37
CA LYS A 29 -11.15 32.25 -9.60
C LYS A 29 -10.82 32.90 -10.93
N PRO A 30 -11.50 32.50 -12.03
CA PRO A 30 -11.23 33.10 -13.34
C PRO A 30 -11.73 34.54 -13.38
N GLY A 31 -11.13 35.36 -14.24
CA GLY A 31 -11.59 36.72 -14.46
C GLY A 31 -12.99 36.78 -15.05
N LYS A 32 -13.39 35.77 -15.77
CA LYS A 32 -14.76 35.58 -16.32
C LYS A 32 -15.21 34.16 -16.02
N GLY A 33 -16.43 34.01 -15.53
CA GLY A 33 -17.02 32.73 -15.19
C GLY A 33 -16.97 32.37 -13.72
N PRO A 34 -17.66 31.28 -13.34
CA PRO A 34 -17.73 30.86 -11.93
C PRO A 34 -16.40 30.31 -11.42
N ALA A 35 -16.15 30.48 -10.14
CA ALA A 35 -15.02 29.87 -9.47
C ALA A 35 -15.15 28.34 -9.45
N PHE A 36 -14.03 27.66 -9.52
CA PHE A 36 -13.99 26.19 -9.49
C PHE A 36 -12.78 25.70 -8.71
N VAL A 37 -12.80 24.40 -8.40
CA VAL A 37 -11.71 23.72 -7.68
C VAL A 37 -11.24 22.56 -8.53
N ARG A 38 -9.97 22.57 -8.90
CA ARG A 38 -9.32 21.42 -9.53
C ARG A 38 -8.82 20.50 -8.46
N THR A 39 -9.10 19.21 -8.60
CA THR A 39 -8.63 18.21 -7.66
C THR A 39 -7.90 17.10 -8.37
N LYS A 40 -6.87 16.58 -7.71
CA LYS A 40 -6.23 15.33 -8.08
C LYS A 40 -6.63 14.30 -7.05
N LEU A 41 -7.29 13.24 -7.49
CA LEU A 41 -7.88 12.23 -6.64
C LEU A 41 -7.24 10.88 -6.91
N LYS A 42 -6.91 10.17 -5.83
CA LYS A 42 -6.38 8.81 -5.91
C LYS A 42 -7.42 7.84 -5.37
N ASN A 43 -7.80 6.85 -6.19
CA ASN A 43 -8.72 5.81 -5.74
C ASN A 43 -8.09 5.01 -4.62
N VAL A 44 -8.79 4.86 -3.51
CA VAL A 44 -8.29 4.18 -2.31
C VAL A 44 -7.99 2.70 -2.57
N LEU A 45 -8.80 2.04 -3.40
CA LEU A 45 -8.66 0.61 -3.65
C LEU A 45 -7.74 0.32 -4.84
N SER A 46 -7.96 1.00 -5.98
CA SER A 46 -7.20 0.72 -7.21
C SER A 46 -5.89 1.47 -7.32
N GLY A 47 -5.72 2.55 -6.55
CA GLY A 47 -4.56 3.43 -6.65
C GLY A 47 -4.55 4.34 -7.87
N LYS A 48 -5.58 4.26 -8.73
CA LYS A 48 -5.68 5.09 -9.93
C LYS A 48 -5.83 6.57 -9.56
N VAL A 49 -5.06 7.41 -10.22
CA VAL A 49 -5.11 8.86 -10.01
C VAL A 49 -5.87 9.50 -11.18
N VAL A 50 -6.84 10.34 -10.85
CA VAL A 50 -7.62 11.08 -11.84
C VAL A 50 -7.69 12.56 -11.45
N ASP A 51 -7.87 13.43 -12.45
CA ASP A 51 -8.15 14.83 -12.23
C ASP A 51 -9.66 15.05 -12.31
N ARG A 52 -10.20 15.82 -11.36
CA ARG A 52 -11.61 16.15 -11.34
C ARG A 52 -11.80 17.61 -10.93
N THR A 53 -12.68 18.31 -11.64
CA THR A 53 -13.01 19.70 -11.37
C THR A 53 -14.40 19.78 -10.78
N PHE A 54 -14.54 20.53 -9.69
CA PHE A 54 -15.81 20.82 -9.04
C PHE A 54 -16.09 22.31 -9.10
N ASN A 55 -17.34 22.67 -9.19
CA ASN A 55 -17.73 24.07 -8.98
C ASN A 55 -17.47 24.45 -7.52
N ALA A 56 -17.05 25.69 -7.30
CA ALA A 56 -16.81 26.17 -5.94
C ALA A 56 -18.10 26.13 -5.11
N GLY A 57 -18.01 25.66 -3.87
CA GLY A 57 -19.13 25.55 -2.95
C GLY A 57 -20.02 24.32 -3.13
N VAL A 58 -19.69 23.42 -4.05
CA VAL A 58 -20.43 22.16 -4.23
C VAL A 58 -20.23 21.29 -2.99
N LYS A 59 -21.29 20.60 -2.58
CA LYS A 59 -21.24 19.67 -1.46
C LYS A 59 -20.41 18.45 -1.84
N VAL A 60 -19.58 18.01 -0.90
CA VAL A 60 -18.79 16.79 -1.04
C VAL A 60 -19.09 15.88 0.15
N ASP A 61 -19.10 14.58 -0.10
CA ASP A 61 -19.32 13.58 0.92
C ASP A 61 -17.97 13.10 1.44
N VAL A 62 -17.65 13.48 2.68
CA VAL A 62 -16.40 13.09 3.33
C VAL A 62 -16.57 11.75 4.00
N ALA A 63 -15.76 10.78 3.61
CA ALA A 63 -15.75 9.45 4.21
C ALA A 63 -14.79 9.40 5.39
N SER A 64 -15.17 8.69 6.44
CA SER A 64 -14.31 8.42 7.58
C SER A 64 -13.43 7.21 7.28
N VAL A 65 -12.12 7.36 7.49
CA VAL A 65 -11.16 6.26 7.38
C VAL A 65 -10.45 6.12 8.71
N ASP A 66 -10.61 4.94 9.32
CA ASP A 66 -9.98 4.59 10.58
C ASP A 66 -8.75 3.72 10.28
N LYS A 67 -7.57 4.23 10.57
CA LYS A 67 -6.31 3.49 10.39
C LYS A 67 -5.91 2.87 11.71
N ARG A 68 -5.71 1.56 11.70
CA ARG A 68 -5.35 0.80 12.89
C ARG A 68 -4.05 0.05 12.69
N GLU A 69 -3.22 0.05 13.72
CA GLU A 69 -2.02 -0.74 13.76
C GLU A 69 -2.38 -2.16 14.15
N MET A 70 -1.99 -3.12 13.30
CA MET A 70 -2.32 -4.53 13.49
C MET A 70 -1.10 -5.41 13.29
N GLN A 71 -1.09 -6.55 13.98
CA GLN A 71 -0.04 -7.55 13.85
C GLN A 71 -0.57 -8.73 13.04
N TYR A 72 0.17 -9.13 12.01
CA TYR A 72 -0.19 -10.32 11.24
C TYR A 72 0.08 -11.57 12.07
N LEU A 73 -0.90 -12.46 12.18
CA LEU A 73 -0.79 -13.70 12.93
C LEU A 73 -0.58 -14.91 12.02
N TYR A 74 -1.57 -15.22 11.18
CA TYR A 74 -1.51 -16.39 10.32
C TYR A 74 -2.52 -16.30 9.17
N ARG A 75 -2.35 -17.15 8.19
CA ARG A 75 -3.29 -17.28 7.08
C ARG A 75 -4.27 -18.41 7.38
N GLU A 76 -5.54 -18.17 7.12
CA GLU A 76 -6.61 -19.16 7.25
C GLU A 76 -7.41 -19.19 5.95
N GLY A 77 -7.15 -20.21 5.10
CA GLY A 77 -7.76 -20.29 3.77
C GLY A 77 -7.39 -19.10 2.90
N ASP A 78 -8.40 -18.37 2.43
CA ASP A 78 -8.21 -17.15 1.63
C ASP A 78 -8.18 -15.88 2.48
N ASP A 79 -8.22 -16.01 3.80
CA ASP A 79 -8.20 -14.88 4.72
C ASP A 79 -6.87 -14.80 5.47
N PHE A 80 -6.50 -13.59 5.82
CA PHE A 80 -5.34 -13.32 6.67
C PHE A 80 -5.86 -12.83 8.02
N VAL A 81 -5.40 -13.45 9.11
CA VAL A 81 -5.81 -13.07 10.45
C VAL A 81 -4.81 -12.11 11.04
N PHE A 82 -5.30 -10.95 11.45
CA PHE A 82 -4.52 -9.90 12.10
C PHE A 82 -5.04 -9.67 13.50
N MET A 83 -4.20 -9.17 14.38
CA MET A 83 -4.59 -8.78 15.73
C MET A 83 -4.44 -7.27 15.88
N ASP A 84 -5.52 -6.61 16.30
CA ASP A 84 -5.49 -5.18 16.61
C ASP A 84 -4.60 -4.95 17.84
N MET A 85 -3.62 -4.07 17.72
CA MET A 85 -2.67 -3.80 18.80
C MET A 85 -3.27 -2.98 19.95
N THR A 86 -4.48 -2.45 19.78
CA THR A 86 -5.17 -1.65 20.80
C THR A 86 -6.15 -2.48 21.62
N ASP A 87 -7.05 -3.22 20.97
CA ASP A 87 -8.09 -3.98 21.63
C ASP A 87 -7.89 -5.50 21.56
N TYR A 88 -6.87 -5.97 20.84
CA TYR A 88 -6.52 -7.39 20.68
C TYR A 88 -7.55 -8.23 19.95
N GLU A 89 -8.51 -7.60 19.28
CA GLU A 89 -9.42 -8.31 18.39
C GLU A 89 -8.68 -8.90 17.21
N GLN A 90 -9.15 -10.01 16.69
CA GLN A 90 -8.52 -10.74 15.60
C GLN A 90 -9.39 -10.78 14.36
N PRO A 91 -9.50 -9.67 13.62
CA PRO A 91 -10.29 -9.66 12.39
C PRO A 91 -9.63 -10.48 11.29
N ARG A 92 -10.46 -11.03 10.42
CA ARG A 92 -10.03 -11.71 9.21
C ARG A 92 -10.10 -10.76 8.03
N ILE A 93 -9.01 -10.62 7.33
CA ILE A 93 -8.90 -9.72 6.19
C ILE A 93 -8.79 -10.55 4.92
N PRO A 94 -9.71 -10.37 3.95
CA PRO A 94 -9.67 -11.15 2.72
C PRO A 94 -8.37 -10.93 1.93
N ALA A 95 -7.93 -11.96 1.24
CA ALA A 95 -6.73 -11.89 0.39
C ALA A 95 -6.83 -10.78 -0.66
N SER A 96 -8.03 -10.48 -1.15
CA SER A 96 -8.26 -9.40 -2.10
C SER A 96 -7.93 -8.03 -1.55
N VAL A 97 -8.08 -7.82 -0.24
CA VAL A 97 -7.74 -6.57 0.45
C VAL A 97 -6.24 -6.50 0.73
N VAL A 98 -5.63 -7.61 1.13
CA VAL A 98 -4.19 -7.67 1.39
C VAL A 98 -3.40 -7.44 0.10
N GLY A 99 -3.87 -8.03 -1.00
CA GLY A 99 -3.27 -7.85 -2.32
C GLY A 99 -1.84 -8.36 -2.40
N ASP A 100 -1.02 -7.70 -3.21
CA ASP A 100 0.37 -8.10 -3.44
C ASP A 100 1.25 -7.98 -2.19
N GLY A 101 0.80 -7.23 -1.18
CA GLY A 101 1.50 -7.14 0.09
C GLY A 101 1.67 -8.48 0.79
N ALA A 102 0.81 -9.46 0.48
CA ALA A 102 0.92 -10.81 1.02
C ALA A 102 2.27 -11.45 0.69
N ASN A 103 2.89 -11.08 -0.42
CA ASN A 103 4.19 -11.61 -0.84
C ASN A 103 5.33 -11.21 0.12
N PHE A 104 5.12 -10.18 0.92
CA PHE A 104 6.14 -9.63 1.82
C PHE A 104 5.70 -9.61 3.27
N LEU A 105 4.60 -10.30 3.57
CA LEU A 105 4.00 -10.30 4.92
C LEU A 105 4.50 -11.50 5.72
N LEU A 106 5.14 -11.22 6.86
CA LEU A 106 5.62 -12.23 7.79
C LEU A 106 4.77 -12.26 9.06
N GLU A 107 4.68 -13.44 9.69
CA GLU A 107 4.05 -13.59 10.99
C GLU A 107 4.67 -12.64 12.01
N ASN A 108 3.82 -12.07 12.85
CA ASN A 108 4.18 -11.12 13.90
C ASN A 108 4.64 -9.74 13.38
N GLN A 109 4.55 -9.51 12.07
CA GLN A 109 4.86 -8.20 11.49
C GLN A 109 3.72 -7.23 11.75
N THR A 110 4.06 -5.99 12.10
CA THR A 110 3.09 -4.93 12.30
C THR A 110 2.82 -4.20 10.99
N VAL A 111 1.54 -4.01 10.70
CA VAL A 111 1.06 -3.31 9.50
C VAL A 111 -0.01 -2.30 9.91
N THR A 112 -0.35 -1.40 9.00
CA THR A 112 -1.49 -0.50 9.17
C THR A 112 -2.64 -0.96 8.27
N ILE A 113 -3.82 -1.12 8.83
CA ILE A 113 -5.02 -1.47 8.06
C ILE A 113 -6.00 -0.31 8.16
N ALA A 114 -6.52 0.12 7.01
CA ALA A 114 -7.52 1.17 6.94
C ALA A 114 -8.91 0.56 6.84
N PHE A 115 -9.84 1.09 7.64
CA PHE A 115 -11.24 0.66 7.67
C PHE A 115 -12.16 1.84 7.37
N ASN A 116 -13.27 1.56 6.69
CA ASN A 116 -14.39 2.48 6.56
C ASN A 116 -15.62 1.77 7.11
N GLU A 117 -16.18 2.33 8.19
CA GLU A 117 -17.36 1.75 8.85
C GLU A 117 -17.22 0.25 9.16
N GLY A 118 -16.03 -0.14 9.65
CA GLY A 118 -15.73 -1.52 9.98
C GLY A 118 -15.31 -2.40 8.82
N ASN A 119 -15.36 -1.90 7.59
CA ASN A 119 -14.96 -2.65 6.40
C ASN A 119 -13.49 -2.37 6.06
N PRO A 120 -12.66 -3.40 5.91
CA PRO A 120 -11.26 -3.19 5.54
C PRO A 120 -11.15 -2.67 4.11
N LEU A 121 -10.33 -1.65 3.93
CA LEU A 121 -10.10 -1.03 2.63
C LEU A 121 -8.79 -1.50 2.00
N TYR A 122 -7.71 -1.43 2.76
CA TYR A 122 -6.39 -1.84 2.30
C TYR A 122 -5.48 -2.12 3.49
N VAL A 123 -4.40 -2.84 3.21
CA VAL A 123 -3.33 -3.13 4.18
C VAL A 123 -2.07 -2.41 3.69
N ASP A 124 -1.49 -1.61 4.58
CA ASP A 124 -0.30 -0.82 4.28
C ASP A 124 0.89 -1.41 5.05
N LEU A 125 1.82 -2.02 4.33
CA LEU A 125 3.03 -2.59 4.91
C LEU A 125 4.08 -1.50 5.11
N PRO A 126 5.08 -1.72 6.01
CA PRO A 126 6.24 -0.84 6.05
C PRO A 126 6.89 -0.74 4.67
N ALA A 127 7.51 0.38 4.36
CA ALA A 127 8.11 0.62 3.05
C ALA A 127 9.16 -0.43 2.67
N ALA A 128 9.87 -0.94 3.66
CA ALA A 128 10.85 -2.01 3.49
C ALA A 128 10.70 -3.06 4.59
N VAL A 129 10.94 -4.30 4.25
CA VAL A 129 10.91 -5.43 5.19
C VAL A 129 12.19 -6.23 5.05
N GLU A 130 12.54 -6.95 6.11
CA GLU A 130 13.67 -7.86 6.12
C GLU A 130 13.17 -9.28 5.93
N LEU A 131 13.69 -9.95 4.91
CA LEU A 131 13.27 -11.31 4.54
C LEU A 131 14.50 -12.18 4.30
N VAL A 132 14.40 -13.44 4.68
CA VAL A 132 15.46 -14.43 4.47
C VAL A 132 15.34 -15.02 3.07
N ILE A 133 16.47 -15.22 2.41
CA ILE A 133 16.55 -15.94 1.14
C ILE A 133 16.37 -17.44 1.44
N ALA A 134 15.23 -17.98 1.02
CA ALA A 134 14.92 -19.39 1.20
C ALA A 134 15.70 -20.27 0.21
N GLN A 135 15.85 -19.80 -1.04
CA GLN A 135 16.56 -20.51 -2.08
C GLN A 135 17.06 -19.56 -3.16
N THR A 136 18.31 -19.74 -3.56
CA THR A 136 18.88 -19.07 -4.74
C THR A 136 20.04 -19.91 -5.25
N ASP A 137 20.31 -19.83 -6.54
CA ASP A 137 21.45 -20.49 -7.14
C ASP A 137 22.73 -19.70 -6.85
N PRO A 138 23.89 -20.36 -6.84
CA PRO A 138 25.16 -19.66 -6.71
C PRO A 138 25.38 -18.78 -7.95
N GLY A 139 25.88 -17.56 -7.73
CA GLY A 139 26.27 -16.69 -8.85
C GLY A 139 27.49 -17.27 -9.54
N VAL A 140 27.40 -17.45 -10.87
CA VAL A 140 28.51 -17.98 -11.64
C VAL A 140 29.47 -16.85 -12.01
N GLN A 141 30.71 -17.01 -11.61
CA GLN A 141 31.76 -16.02 -11.90
C GLN A 141 31.99 -15.97 -13.41
N GLY A 142 31.97 -14.75 -13.96
CA GLY A 142 32.17 -14.56 -15.40
C GLY A 142 30.91 -14.42 -16.23
N ASP A 143 29.75 -14.71 -15.68
CA ASP A 143 28.48 -14.57 -16.38
C ASP A 143 28.15 -13.12 -16.74
N ARG A 144 28.60 -12.19 -15.91
CA ARG A 144 28.37 -10.77 -16.11
C ARG A 144 29.60 -9.97 -15.72
N SER A 145 29.91 -9.00 -16.54
CA SER A 145 30.99 -8.07 -16.27
C SER A 145 30.62 -7.06 -15.18
N THR A 146 29.34 -6.64 -15.13
CA THR A 146 28.84 -5.67 -14.15
C THR A 146 27.35 -5.87 -13.91
N GLY A 147 26.89 -5.66 -12.68
CA GLY A 147 25.49 -5.48 -12.33
C GLY A 147 24.55 -6.63 -12.64
N GLY A 148 25.05 -7.84 -12.76
CA GLY A 148 24.21 -9.00 -13.00
C GLY A 148 23.31 -9.31 -11.81
N THR A 149 22.11 -9.83 -12.09
CA THR A 149 21.17 -10.29 -11.09
C THR A 149 20.81 -11.74 -11.33
N LYS A 150 20.23 -12.37 -10.32
CA LYS A 150 19.73 -13.73 -10.38
C LYS A 150 18.42 -13.84 -9.62
N PRO A 151 17.55 -14.81 -9.95
CA PRO A 151 16.34 -15.04 -9.17
C PRO A 151 16.65 -15.62 -7.80
N ALA A 152 15.90 -15.20 -6.81
CA ALA A 152 15.94 -15.76 -5.47
C ALA A 152 14.53 -15.88 -4.92
N THR A 153 14.26 -16.99 -4.24
CA THR A 153 12.98 -17.22 -3.59
C THR A 153 13.10 -16.81 -2.13
N LEU A 154 12.22 -15.92 -1.70
CA LEU A 154 12.15 -15.46 -0.33
C LEU A 154 11.41 -16.45 0.57
N GLU A 155 11.57 -16.32 1.88
CA GLU A 155 10.88 -17.18 2.85
C GLU A 155 9.35 -17.12 2.75
N THR A 156 8.80 -16.06 2.16
CA THR A 156 7.36 -15.92 1.89
C THR A 156 6.92 -16.68 0.64
N GLY A 157 7.84 -17.21 -0.14
CA GLY A 157 7.57 -17.96 -1.38
C GLY A 157 7.63 -17.12 -2.65
N VAL A 158 7.74 -15.81 -2.55
CA VAL A 158 7.84 -14.95 -3.73
C VAL A 158 9.27 -14.95 -4.28
N GLN A 159 9.40 -14.82 -5.60
CA GLN A 159 10.67 -14.75 -6.29
C GLN A 159 10.99 -13.30 -6.66
N ILE A 160 12.20 -12.85 -6.34
CA ILE A 160 12.69 -11.52 -6.73
C ILE A 160 14.07 -11.63 -7.37
N GLN A 161 14.54 -10.55 -7.96
CA GLN A 161 15.90 -10.44 -8.50
C GLN A 161 16.84 -9.90 -7.44
N VAL A 162 17.96 -10.57 -7.24
CA VAL A 162 18.99 -10.16 -6.27
C VAL A 162 20.36 -10.11 -6.95
N PRO A 163 21.33 -9.38 -6.38
CA PRO A 163 22.70 -9.42 -6.88
C PRO A 163 23.29 -10.83 -6.83
N LEU A 164 24.26 -11.11 -7.72
CA LEU A 164 24.86 -12.44 -7.86
C LEU A 164 25.55 -12.93 -6.57
N PHE A 165 26.02 -12.01 -5.71
CA PHE A 165 26.73 -12.37 -4.47
C PHE A 165 25.82 -12.83 -3.33
N ILE A 166 24.51 -12.69 -3.46
CA ILE A 166 23.56 -13.10 -2.42
C ILE A 166 23.47 -14.64 -2.38
N THR A 167 23.47 -15.20 -1.18
CA THR A 167 23.42 -16.66 -0.96
C THR A 167 22.18 -17.05 -0.15
N THR A 168 21.81 -18.31 -0.26
CA THR A 168 20.70 -18.89 0.52
C THR A 168 20.98 -18.71 2.02
N GLY A 169 19.96 -18.32 2.77
CA GLY A 169 20.03 -18.09 4.21
C GLY A 169 20.37 -16.67 4.62
N GLU A 170 20.78 -15.82 3.67
CA GLU A 170 21.03 -14.41 3.98
C GLU A 170 19.72 -13.66 4.21
N LYS A 171 19.74 -12.71 5.12
CA LYS A 171 18.64 -11.78 5.34
C LYS A 171 18.89 -10.51 4.53
N ILE A 172 17.90 -10.10 3.77
CA ILE A 172 17.96 -8.93 2.91
C ILE A 172 16.82 -7.99 3.20
N ARG A 173 16.97 -6.74 2.77
CA ARG A 173 15.90 -5.75 2.80
C ARG A 173 15.26 -5.66 1.43
N VAL A 174 13.93 -5.64 1.41
CA VAL A 174 13.13 -5.62 0.19
C VAL A 174 12.13 -4.48 0.26
N ASP A 175 11.97 -3.76 -0.85
CA ASP A 175 10.93 -2.75 -1.00
C ASP A 175 9.57 -3.45 -1.15
N THR A 176 8.62 -3.14 -0.27
CA THR A 176 7.32 -3.81 -0.28
C THR A 176 6.42 -3.35 -1.42
N ARG A 177 6.71 -2.22 -2.04
CA ARG A 177 5.90 -1.68 -3.13
C ARG A 177 6.36 -2.20 -4.49
N SER A 178 7.67 -2.21 -4.71
CA SER A 178 8.25 -2.63 -5.98
C SER A 178 8.70 -4.08 -5.99
N GLY A 179 8.96 -4.68 -4.82
CA GLY A 179 9.54 -6.00 -4.70
C GLY A 179 11.05 -6.03 -4.97
N GLU A 180 11.68 -4.88 -5.00
CA GLU A 180 13.09 -4.78 -5.34
C GLU A 180 14.00 -4.97 -4.14
N TYR A 181 15.16 -5.58 -4.38
CA TYR A 181 16.23 -5.70 -3.41
C TYR A 181 16.80 -4.33 -3.08
N LEU A 182 16.91 -4.03 -1.78
CA LEU A 182 17.45 -2.75 -1.30
C LEU A 182 18.86 -2.87 -0.71
N GLY A 183 19.22 -4.04 -0.19
CA GLY A 183 20.49 -4.26 0.45
C GLY A 183 20.47 -5.45 1.39
N ARG A 184 21.62 -5.77 1.96
CA ARG A 184 21.69 -6.75 3.05
C ARG A 184 21.11 -6.13 4.33
N ALA A 185 20.46 -6.96 5.12
CA ALA A 185 19.92 -6.53 6.42
C ALA A 185 21.00 -6.46 7.49
#